data_562d49a936b8b4bcbc32c95f786c1839
#
_entry.id   562d49a936b8b4bcbc32c95f786c1839
#
_cell.length_a   1.000
_cell.length_b   1.000
_cell.length_c   1.000
_cell.angle_alpha   90.00
_cell.angle_beta   90.00
_cell.angle_gamma   90.00
#
_symmetry.space_group_name_H-M   'P 1'
#
loop_
_entity.id
_entity.type
_entity.pdbx_description
1 polymer ?
#
loop_
_entity_poly.entity_id
_entity_poly.type
_entity_poly.pdbx_seq_one_letter_code
_entity_poly.pdbx_strand_id
1 'polypeptide(L)'
;MLIGERMSKPVITIPPDMPISDALNLMKKEQIRRVPVVKNGKLAGIVSDKDLLNASPSPVTTLSIWEMNYLLSKITVSEVMSKNVMTVTEDTPIEQAARIMADNKIGGLPVMRDGHVVGIITETDLF
;
A
#
# COMPACT_ATOMS: atom_id res chain seq x y z
N MET A 1 -16.22 15.42 -10.29
CA MET A 1 -15.69 14.12 -10.71
C MET A 1 -15.64 13.19 -9.51
N LEU A 2 -16.05 11.95 -9.71
CA LEU A 2 -16.07 10.95 -8.64
C LEU A 2 -14.81 10.08 -8.72
N ILE A 3 -14.42 9.52 -7.58
CA ILE A 3 -13.21 8.69 -7.49
C ILE A 3 -13.26 7.50 -8.45
N GLY A 4 -14.43 6.87 -8.61
CA GLY A 4 -14.55 5.73 -9.52
C GLY A 4 -14.12 6.00 -10.94
N GLU A 5 -14.14 7.27 -11.36
CA GLU A 5 -13.72 7.67 -12.70
C GLU A 5 -12.20 7.82 -12.84
N ARG A 6 -11.48 7.95 -11.70
CA ARG A 6 -10.04 8.24 -11.72
C ARG A 6 -9.20 7.19 -11.01
N MET A 7 -9.82 6.32 -10.21
CA MET A 7 -9.06 5.31 -9.47
C MET A 7 -8.33 4.35 -10.39
N SER A 8 -7.20 3.81 -9.92
CA SER A 8 -6.46 2.77 -10.63
C SER A 8 -7.15 1.43 -10.43
N LYS A 9 -7.40 0.72 -11.53
CA LYS A 9 -8.02 -0.61 -11.52
C LYS A 9 -7.54 -1.42 -12.72
N PRO A 10 -7.47 -2.77 -12.64
CA PRO A 10 -7.78 -3.54 -11.45
C PRO A 10 -6.78 -3.24 -10.33
N VAL A 11 -7.23 -3.33 -9.08
CA VAL A 11 -6.37 -3.06 -7.93
C VAL A 11 -5.47 -4.27 -7.65
N ILE A 12 -4.21 -4.00 -7.35
CA ILE A 12 -3.26 -5.02 -6.91
C ILE A 12 -3.31 -5.04 -5.39
N THR A 13 -3.52 -6.22 -4.80
CA THR A 13 -3.53 -6.40 -3.35
C THR A 13 -2.55 -7.50 -2.97
N ILE A 14 -2.10 -7.50 -1.71
CA ILE A 14 -1.18 -8.51 -1.21
C ILE A 14 -1.69 -9.06 0.12
N PRO A 15 -1.33 -10.30 0.47
CA PRO A 15 -1.69 -10.85 1.77
C PRO A 15 -0.75 -10.35 2.87
N PRO A 16 -1.21 -10.33 4.14
CA PRO A 16 -0.38 -9.82 5.24
C PRO A 16 0.83 -10.67 5.57
N ASP A 17 0.83 -11.94 5.20
CA ASP A 17 1.96 -12.84 5.47
C ASP A 17 3.04 -12.81 4.38
N MET A 18 2.88 -11.97 3.37
CA MET A 18 3.89 -11.83 2.32
C MET A 18 5.18 -11.24 2.90
N PRO A 19 6.37 -11.83 2.59
CA PRO A 19 7.64 -11.22 2.99
C PRO A 19 7.82 -9.84 2.36
N ILE A 20 8.45 -8.91 3.09
CA ILE A 20 8.61 -7.56 2.58
C ILE A 20 9.49 -7.51 1.33
N SER A 21 10.43 -8.46 1.16
CA SER A 21 11.22 -8.56 -0.07
C SER A 21 10.34 -8.81 -1.29
N ASP A 22 9.36 -9.70 -1.15
CA ASP A 22 8.43 -10.00 -2.24
C ASP A 22 7.53 -8.81 -2.55
N ALA A 23 7.09 -8.09 -1.51
CA ALA A 23 6.26 -6.90 -1.69
C ALA A 23 7.04 -5.79 -2.42
N LEU A 24 8.31 -5.57 -2.06
CA LEU A 24 9.16 -4.59 -2.74
C LEU A 24 9.35 -4.95 -4.22
N ASN A 25 9.60 -6.24 -4.50
CA ASN A 25 9.76 -6.70 -5.88
C ASN A 25 8.48 -6.50 -6.69
N LEU A 26 7.33 -6.77 -6.09
CA LEU A 26 6.04 -6.56 -6.75
C LEU A 26 5.81 -5.08 -7.07
N MET A 27 6.06 -4.21 -6.10
CA MET A 27 5.89 -2.76 -6.30
C MET A 27 6.80 -2.24 -7.40
N LYS A 28 8.04 -2.72 -7.43
CA LYS A 28 8.99 -2.32 -8.47
C LYS A 28 8.57 -2.81 -9.84
N LYS A 29 8.13 -4.07 -9.93
CA LYS A 29 7.67 -4.67 -11.19
C LYS A 29 6.45 -3.95 -11.73
N GLU A 30 5.49 -3.62 -10.87
CA GLU A 30 4.22 -3.00 -11.27
C GLU A 30 4.28 -1.47 -11.27
N GLN A 31 5.42 -0.90 -10.87
CA GLN A 31 5.65 0.55 -10.82
C GLN A 31 4.61 1.25 -9.94
N ILE A 32 4.36 0.68 -8.77
CA ILE A 32 3.42 1.23 -7.78
C ILE A 32 4.13 1.44 -6.45
N ARG A 33 3.64 2.39 -5.67
CA ARG A 33 4.27 2.78 -4.40
C ARG A 33 3.44 2.43 -3.18
N ARG A 34 2.19 2.00 -3.37
CA ARG A 34 1.28 1.66 -2.30
C ARG A 34 0.44 0.47 -2.71
N VAL A 35 0.19 -0.43 -1.75
CA VAL A 35 -0.59 -1.62 -2.02
C VAL A 35 -1.51 -1.88 -0.82
N PRO A 36 -2.81 -2.06 -1.06
CA PRO A 36 -3.70 -2.52 0.01
C PRO A 36 -3.35 -3.96 0.41
N VAL A 37 -3.41 -4.21 1.72
CA VAL A 37 -3.16 -5.54 2.27
C VAL A 37 -4.52 -6.15 2.63
N VAL A 38 -4.82 -7.31 2.06
CA VAL A 38 -6.13 -7.95 2.17
C VAL A 38 -5.98 -9.34 2.75
N LYS A 39 -6.81 -9.67 3.75
CA LYS A 39 -6.86 -11.00 4.35
C LYS A 39 -8.30 -11.50 4.31
N ASN A 40 -8.49 -12.69 3.71
CA ASN A 40 -9.83 -13.30 3.61
C ASN A 40 -10.87 -12.36 2.99
N GLY A 41 -10.46 -11.62 1.95
CA GLY A 41 -11.33 -10.69 1.25
C GLY A 41 -11.56 -9.35 1.95
N LYS A 42 -10.96 -9.13 3.12
CA LYS A 42 -11.15 -7.92 3.91
C LYS A 42 -9.86 -7.11 3.98
N LEU A 43 -10.02 -5.79 3.94
CA LEU A 43 -8.87 -4.88 4.05
C LEU A 43 -8.25 -5.01 5.45
N ALA A 44 -6.96 -5.38 5.50
CA ALA A 44 -6.22 -5.52 6.74
C ALA A 44 -5.31 -4.31 7.01
N GLY A 45 -4.86 -3.65 5.94
CA GLY A 45 -3.96 -2.51 6.09
C GLY A 45 -3.56 -1.97 4.73
N ILE A 46 -2.62 -1.04 4.76
CA ILE A 46 -1.99 -0.50 3.54
C ILE A 46 -0.49 -0.38 3.80
N VAL A 47 0.31 -0.65 2.79
CA VAL A 47 1.76 -0.54 2.89
C VAL A 47 2.29 0.27 1.72
N SER A 48 3.29 1.12 2.00
CA SER A 48 3.99 1.89 0.97
C SER A 48 5.42 1.38 0.80
N ASP A 49 6.04 1.76 -0.31
CA ASP A 49 7.45 1.46 -0.56
C ASP A 49 8.33 2.02 0.57
N LYS A 50 8.01 3.20 1.10
CA LYS A 50 8.74 3.80 2.21
C LYS A 50 8.64 2.97 3.48
N ASP A 51 7.45 2.42 3.76
CA ASP A 51 7.27 1.54 4.93
C ASP A 51 8.18 0.32 4.84
N LEU A 52 8.28 -0.26 3.65
CA LEU A 52 9.11 -1.44 3.43
C LEU A 52 10.59 -1.11 3.50
N LEU A 53 11.00 0.02 2.92
CA LEU A 53 12.39 0.46 2.96
C LEU A 53 12.83 0.82 4.38
N ASN A 54 11.96 1.44 5.17
CA ASN A 54 12.27 1.79 6.56
C ASN A 54 12.42 0.54 7.43
N ALA A 55 11.77 -0.56 7.08
CA ALA A 55 11.89 -1.82 7.80
C ALA A 55 13.10 -2.64 7.39
N SER A 56 13.74 -2.27 6.28
CA SER A 56 14.92 -2.97 5.75
C SER A 56 16.18 -2.62 6.55
N PRO A 57 17.17 -3.53 6.63
CA PRO A 57 18.45 -3.22 7.28
C PRO A 57 19.12 -2.03 6.62
N SER A 58 19.84 -1.23 7.43
CA SER A 58 20.58 -0.08 6.94
C SER A 58 21.69 -0.53 5.98
N PRO A 59 21.93 0.22 4.88
CA PRO A 59 23.03 -0.10 3.98
C PRO A 59 24.42 0.03 4.63
N VAL A 60 24.52 0.70 5.79
CA VAL A 60 25.80 0.79 6.53
C VAL A 60 25.99 -0.35 7.52
N THR A 61 25.07 -1.32 7.55
CA THR A 61 25.19 -2.49 8.41
C THR A 61 26.37 -3.38 7.97
N THR A 62 26.92 -4.14 8.92
CA THR A 62 27.99 -5.10 8.62
C THR A 62 27.47 -6.43 8.07
N LEU A 63 26.16 -6.57 7.91
CA LEU A 63 25.54 -7.78 7.38
C LEU A 63 25.93 -8.02 5.93
N SER A 64 26.17 -9.28 5.58
CA SER A 64 26.39 -9.68 4.19
C SER A 64 25.06 -9.58 3.43
N ILE A 65 25.15 -9.58 2.09
CA ILE A 65 23.96 -9.54 1.24
C ILE A 65 23.04 -10.75 1.51
N TRP A 66 23.62 -11.91 1.82
CA TRP A 66 22.87 -13.12 2.16
C TRP A 66 22.10 -12.95 3.47
N GLU A 67 22.75 -12.38 4.48
CA GLU A 67 22.10 -12.12 5.77
C GLU A 67 20.98 -11.10 5.63
N MET A 68 21.20 -10.06 4.84
CA MET A 68 20.17 -9.05 4.57
C MET A 68 18.95 -9.67 3.88
N ASN A 69 19.19 -10.49 2.84
CA ASN A 69 18.12 -11.18 2.14
C ASN A 69 17.36 -12.14 3.07
N TYR A 70 18.08 -12.83 3.96
CA TYR A 70 17.44 -13.72 4.92
C TYR A 70 16.51 -12.94 5.84
N LEU A 71 16.97 -11.82 6.39
CA LEU A 71 16.15 -10.97 7.27
C LEU A 71 14.92 -10.44 6.55
N LEU A 72 15.09 -9.96 5.31
CA LEU A 72 13.99 -9.43 4.51
C LEU A 72 12.95 -10.52 4.20
N SER A 73 13.36 -11.78 4.11
CA SER A 73 12.44 -12.89 3.88
C SER A 73 11.68 -13.30 5.14
N LYS A 74 12.14 -12.88 6.33
CA LYS A 74 11.50 -13.21 7.60
C LYS A 74 10.54 -12.16 8.11
N ILE A 75 10.68 -10.90 7.64
CA ILE A 75 9.77 -9.82 8.03
C ILE A 75 8.58 -9.84 7.08
N THR A 76 7.37 -9.88 7.63
CA THR A 76 6.15 -9.90 6.84
C THR A 76 5.54 -8.50 6.73
N VAL A 77 4.70 -8.32 5.71
CA VAL A 77 4.00 -7.06 5.45
C VAL A 77 3.14 -6.66 6.66
N SER A 78 2.53 -7.63 7.35
CA SER A 78 1.69 -7.33 8.52
C SER A 78 2.44 -6.64 9.65
N GLU A 79 3.77 -6.83 9.72
CA GLU A 79 4.59 -6.22 10.76
C GLU A 79 4.89 -4.75 10.49
N VAL A 80 4.75 -4.31 9.25
CA VAL A 80 5.14 -2.95 8.84
C VAL A 80 3.99 -2.12 8.26
N MET A 81 2.87 -2.73 7.91
CA MET A 81 1.73 -2.03 7.32
C MET A 81 1.04 -1.10 8.31
N SER A 82 0.38 -0.08 7.79
CA SER A 82 -0.52 0.76 8.58
C SER A 82 -1.86 0.05 8.69
N LYS A 83 -2.36 -0.11 9.92
CA LYS A 83 -3.61 -0.82 10.19
C LYS A 83 -4.83 0.09 10.25
N ASN A 84 -4.62 1.36 10.60
CA ASN A 84 -5.71 2.35 10.65
C ASN A 84 -5.82 3.00 9.29
N VAL A 85 -6.53 2.33 8.36
CA VAL A 85 -6.59 2.75 6.96
C VAL A 85 -7.83 3.58 6.74
N MET A 86 -7.64 4.80 6.23
CA MET A 86 -8.75 5.61 5.76
C MET A 86 -9.11 5.15 4.35
N THR A 87 -10.41 4.99 4.11
CA THR A 87 -10.91 4.49 2.82
C THR A 87 -11.96 5.45 2.26
N VAL A 88 -12.24 5.30 0.98
CA VAL A 88 -13.29 6.04 0.28
C VAL A 88 -14.10 5.05 -0.55
N THR A 89 -15.19 5.53 -1.14
CA THR A 89 -15.99 4.73 -2.07
C THR A 89 -15.90 5.33 -3.47
N GLU A 90 -16.39 4.60 -4.46
CA GLU A 90 -16.37 5.08 -5.84
C GLU A 90 -17.18 6.36 -6.03
N ASP A 91 -18.18 6.58 -5.17
CA ASP A 91 -19.05 7.75 -5.24
C ASP A 91 -18.50 8.96 -4.47
N THR A 92 -17.34 8.82 -3.85
CA THR A 92 -16.72 9.94 -3.14
C THR A 92 -16.23 10.97 -4.16
N PRO A 93 -16.55 12.27 -3.98
CA PRO A 93 -16.00 13.31 -4.86
C PRO A 93 -14.47 13.39 -4.72
N ILE A 94 -13.79 13.67 -5.83
CA ILE A 94 -12.32 13.77 -5.85
C ILE A 94 -11.84 14.84 -4.87
N GLU A 95 -12.54 15.96 -4.76
CA GLU A 95 -12.15 17.04 -3.86
C GLU A 95 -12.12 16.57 -2.41
N GLN A 96 -13.07 15.70 -2.04
CA GLN A 96 -13.11 15.15 -0.69
C GLN A 96 -11.94 14.21 -0.43
N ALA A 97 -11.60 13.37 -1.42
CA ALA A 97 -10.45 12.46 -1.30
C ALA A 97 -9.15 13.26 -1.17
N ALA A 98 -9.00 14.32 -1.98
CA ALA A 98 -7.82 15.18 -1.90
C ALA A 98 -7.69 15.82 -0.53
N ARG A 99 -8.80 16.26 0.05
CA ARG A 99 -8.82 16.85 1.39
C ARG A 99 -8.42 15.84 2.46
N ILE A 100 -8.95 14.61 2.37
CA ILE A 100 -8.58 13.53 3.31
C ILE A 100 -7.08 13.25 3.24
N MET A 101 -6.52 13.16 2.04
CA MET A 101 -5.09 12.92 1.87
C MET A 101 -4.25 14.06 2.44
N ALA A 102 -4.65 15.31 2.17
CA ALA A 102 -3.91 16.48 2.66
C ALA A 102 -3.98 16.59 4.18
N ASP A 103 -5.18 16.45 4.75
CA ASP A 103 -5.39 16.61 6.19
C ASP A 103 -4.69 15.52 7.01
N ASN A 104 -4.57 14.33 6.45
CA ASN A 104 -3.99 13.18 7.14
C ASN A 104 -2.57 12.86 6.67
N LYS A 105 -2.03 13.62 5.73
CA LYS A 105 -0.68 13.48 5.18
C LYS A 105 -0.44 12.07 4.65
N ILE A 106 -1.41 11.54 3.91
CA ILE A 106 -1.33 10.22 3.29
C ILE A 106 -1.41 10.38 1.78
N GLY A 107 -0.72 9.51 1.07
CA GLY A 107 -0.57 9.61 -0.38
C GLY A 107 -1.48 8.73 -1.20
N GLY A 108 -2.36 7.97 -0.56
CA GLY A 108 -3.28 7.10 -1.27
C GLY A 108 -4.36 6.56 -0.35
N LEU A 109 -5.51 6.23 -0.95
CA LEU A 109 -6.68 5.71 -0.24
C LEU A 109 -7.21 4.50 -0.98
N PRO A 110 -7.42 3.36 -0.30
CA PRO A 110 -8.16 2.26 -0.91
C PRO A 110 -9.60 2.66 -1.18
N VAL A 111 -10.12 2.21 -2.32
CA VAL A 111 -11.51 2.46 -2.72
C VAL A 111 -12.30 1.18 -2.46
N MET A 112 -13.37 1.30 -1.69
CA MET A 112 -14.15 0.15 -1.23
C MET A 112 -15.52 0.09 -1.88
N ARG A 113 -16.00 -1.13 -2.10
CA ARG A 113 -17.38 -1.42 -2.50
C ARG A 113 -17.82 -2.70 -1.81
N ASP A 114 -18.93 -2.62 -1.05
CA ASP A 114 -19.50 -3.80 -0.38
C ASP A 114 -18.49 -4.58 0.46
N GLY A 115 -17.60 -3.85 1.16
CA GLY A 115 -16.60 -4.46 2.02
C GLY A 115 -15.36 -4.97 1.31
N HIS A 116 -15.26 -4.77 -0.01
CA HIS A 116 -14.11 -5.22 -0.79
C HIS A 116 -13.35 -4.04 -1.39
N VAL A 117 -12.03 -4.23 -1.57
CA VAL A 117 -11.19 -3.23 -2.23
C VAL A 117 -11.39 -3.37 -3.73
N VAL A 118 -11.84 -2.31 -4.38
CA VAL A 118 -12.07 -2.31 -5.84
C VAL A 118 -11.12 -1.42 -6.60
N GLY A 119 -10.34 -0.61 -5.91
CA GLY A 119 -9.38 0.28 -6.54
C GLY A 119 -8.52 0.99 -5.52
N ILE A 120 -7.67 1.86 -6.01
CA ILE A 120 -6.87 2.75 -5.16
C ILE A 120 -6.81 4.11 -5.84
N ILE A 121 -6.92 5.17 -5.04
CA ILE A 121 -6.74 6.54 -5.52
C ILE A 121 -5.48 7.12 -4.86
N THR A 122 -4.57 7.66 -5.65
CA THR A 122 -3.30 8.19 -5.15
C THR A 122 -3.13 9.64 -5.56
N GLU A 123 -2.10 10.29 -4.99
CA GLU A 123 -1.76 11.67 -5.35
C GLU A 123 -1.59 11.83 -6.86
N THR A 124 -0.98 10.84 -7.51
CA THR A 124 -0.74 10.87 -8.96
C THR A 124 -2.07 10.93 -9.73
N ASP A 125 -3.10 10.26 -9.24
CA ASP A 125 -4.41 10.25 -9.92
C ASP A 125 -5.15 11.59 -9.80
N LEU A 126 -4.73 12.45 -8.86
CA LEU A 126 -5.38 13.74 -8.63
C LEU A 126 -4.87 14.86 -9.54
N PHE A 127 -3.78 14.64 -10.25
CA PHE A 127 -3.17 15.64 -11.14
C PHE A 127 -3.47 15.41 -12.60
#